data_7fee9d5da838eda9db8696bb7ce61ce0
#
_entry.id   7fee9d5da838eda9db8696bb7ce61ce0
#
_cell.length_a   1.000
_cell.length_b   1.000
_cell.length_c   1.000
_cell.angle_alpha   90.00
_cell.angle_beta   90.00
_cell.angle_gamma   90.00
#
_symmetry.space_group_name_H-M   'P 1'
#
loop_
_entity.id
_entity.type
_entity.pdbx_description
1 polymer ?
#
loop_
_entity_poly.entity_id
_entity_poly.type
_entity_poly.pdbx_seq_one_letter_code
_entity_poly.pdbx_strand_id
1 'polypeptide(L)'
;MADKVKYAGLDKATAIVATAFVGEFDKGGTPYFEHCKHVANGVKHLGEQAEIAAIFHDLLEDKPKLWTAQKLIDEGFDPRTIEIVVLMTHLRGVPYMDYVRKLSVSVIAIAIKMADLRHNSDIHRMKPEDILADGTIAPKAAKRLAKYYVAYAYLKEIAENE
;
A
#
# COMPACT_ATOMS: atom_id res chain seq x y z
N MET A 1 5.62 -2.10 37.35
CA MET A 1 5.99 -2.12 35.88
C MET A 1 4.70 -2.22 35.13
N ALA A 2 4.41 -1.29 34.25
CA ALA A 2 3.25 -1.42 33.38
C ALA A 2 3.50 -2.61 32.45
N ASP A 3 2.59 -3.59 32.43
CA ASP A 3 2.62 -4.67 31.46
C ASP A 3 2.64 -4.06 30.05
N LYS A 4 3.68 -4.35 29.28
CA LYS A 4 3.73 -3.94 27.87
C LYS A 4 2.55 -4.60 27.18
N VAL A 5 1.59 -3.80 26.69
CA VAL A 5 0.50 -4.31 25.86
C VAL A 5 1.13 -5.06 24.70
N LYS A 6 0.83 -6.35 24.57
CA LYS A 6 1.31 -7.18 23.47
C LYS A 6 0.29 -7.11 22.35
N TYR A 7 0.63 -6.41 21.29
CA TYR A 7 -0.18 -6.33 20.08
C TYR A 7 -0.05 -7.58 19.20
N ALA A 8 -1.02 -7.76 18.30
CA ALA A 8 -0.97 -8.79 17.27
C ALA A 8 0.19 -8.50 16.30
N GLY A 9 0.88 -9.56 15.87
CA GLY A 9 2.07 -9.49 15.04
C GLY A 9 1.80 -9.64 13.54
N LEU A 10 2.89 -9.58 12.77
CA LEU A 10 2.88 -9.67 11.31
C LEU A 10 2.27 -10.97 10.78
N ASP A 11 2.46 -12.09 11.46
CA ASP A 11 1.88 -13.38 11.03
C ASP A 11 0.35 -13.34 10.97
N LYS A 12 -0.29 -12.73 11.98
CA LYS A 12 -1.74 -12.54 12.00
C LYS A 12 -2.20 -11.59 10.91
N ALA A 13 -1.49 -10.48 10.72
CA ALA A 13 -1.79 -9.52 9.65
C ALA A 13 -1.70 -10.18 8.27
N THR A 14 -0.65 -10.96 8.04
CA THR A 14 -0.43 -11.71 6.80
C THR A 14 -1.56 -12.71 6.53
N ALA A 15 -2.00 -13.46 7.54
CA ALA A 15 -3.12 -14.40 7.41
C ALA A 15 -4.44 -13.70 7.07
N ILE A 16 -4.72 -12.55 7.66
CA ILE A 16 -5.90 -11.72 7.35
C ILE A 16 -5.89 -11.30 5.87
N VAL A 17 -4.77 -10.75 5.39
CA VAL A 17 -4.68 -10.25 4.01
C VAL A 17 -4.72 -11.39 3.00
N ALA A 18 -4.03 -12.52 3.27
CA ALA A 18 -4.09 -13.71 2.43
C ALA A 18 -5.53 -14.22 2.26
N THR A 19 -6.32 -14.20 3.34
CA THR A 19 -7.73 -14.60 3.30
C THR A 19 -8.60 -13.57 2.59
N ALA A 20 -8.38 -12.27 2.87
CA ALA A 20 -9.20 -11.19 2.31
C ALA A 20 -9.08 -11.06 0.78
N PHE A 21 -7.90 -11.38 0.24
CA PHE A 21 -7.59 -11.28 -1.19
C PHE A 21 -7.50 -12.64 -1.91
N VAL A 22 -8.04 -13.70 -1.29
CA VAL A 22 -8.03 -15.02 -1.93
C VAL A 22 -8.75 -14.98 -3.28
N GLY A 23 -8.11 -15.52 -4.33
CA GLY A 23 -8.66 -15.55 -5.69
C GLY A 23 -8.61 -14.22 -6.43
N GLU A 24 -8.03 -13.17 -5.85
CA GLU A 24 -7.81 -11.90 -6.53
C GLU A 24 -6.40 -11.80 -7.12
N PHE A 25 -6.32 -11.17 -8.28
CA PHE A 25 -5.08 -11.00 -9.02
C PHE A 25 -4.84 -9.52 -9.31
N ASP A 26 -3.58 -9.15 -9.30
CA ASP A 26 -3.17 -7.82 -9.73
C ASP A 26 -3.26 -7.66 -11.27
N LYS A 27 -2.93 -6.47 -11.76
CA LYS A 27 -2.96 -6.18 -13.20
C LYS A 27 -1.99 -7.03 -14.01
N GLY A 28 -0.93 -7.53 -13.40
CA GLY A 28 0.04 -8.43 -14.02
C GLY A 28 -0.36 -9.90 -14.03
N GLY A 29 -1.49 -10.26 -13.38
CA GLY A 29 -1.96 -11.64 -13.26
C GLY A 29 -1.33 -12.42 -12.11
N THR A 30 -0.61 -11.75 -11.21
CA THR A 30 -0.06 -12.33 -9.99
C THR A 30 -1.11 -12.24 -8.86
N PRO A 31 -1.22 -13.23 -7.95
CA PRO A 31 -2.10 -13.12 -6.80
C PRO A 31 -1.89 -11.80 -6.04
N TYR A 32 -2.97 -11.07 -5.76
CA TYR A 32 -2.89 -9.73 -5.17
C TYR A 32 -2.15 -9.71 -3.83
N PHE A 33 -2.28 -10.80 -3.06
CA PHE A 33 -1.54 -11.00 -1.83
C PHE A 33 -0.01 -10.88 -2.00
N GLU A 34 0.54 -11.32 -3.14
CA GLU A 34 1.98 -11.18 -3.41
C GLU A 34 2.41 -9.70 -3.53
N HIS A 35 1.53 -8.85 -4.10
CA HIS A 35 1.75 -7.40 -4.11
C HIS A 35 1.82 -6.85 -2.68
N CYS A 36 0.87 -7.21 -1.81
CA CYS A 36 0.86 -6.75 -0.41
C CYS A 36 2.14 -7.18 0.33
N LYS A 37 2.60 -8.42 0.13
CA LYS A 37 3.87 -8.90 0.71
C LYS A 37 5.08 -8.15 0.17
N HIS A 38 5.10 -7.86 -1.12
CA HIS A 38 6.19 -7.11 -1.74
C HIS A 38 6.31 -5.71 -1.12
N VAL A 39 5.19 -5.01 -0.94
CA VAL A 39 5.16 -3.68 -0.31
C VAL A 39 5.63 -3.76 1.14
N ALA A 40 5.14 -4.74 1.93
CA ALA A 40 5.58 -4.96 3.30
C ALA A 40 7.09 -5.22 3.41
N ASN A 41 7.63 -6.09 2.55
CA ASN A 41 9.06 -6.37 2.50
C ASN A 41 9.89 -5.11 2.15
N GLY A 42 9.36 -4.22 1.34
CA GLY A 42 10.01 -2.95 0.97
C GLY A 42 10.24 -1.99 2.14
N VAL A 43 9.50 -2.15 3.23
CA VAL A 43 9.61 -1.31 4.46
C VAL A 43 10.08 -2.08 5.68
N LYS A 44 10.54 -3.32 5.51
CA LYS A 44 11.00 -4.21 6.60
C LYS A 44 12.06 -3.56 7.50
N HIS A 45 12.93 -2.74 6.94
CA HIS A 45 13.97 -2.00 7.67
C HIS A 45 13.41 -0.99 8.69
N LEU A 46 12.12 -0.63 8.61
CA LEU A 46 11.43 0.28 9.53
C LEU A 46 10.76 -0.47 10.71
N GLY A 47 10.85 -1.80 10.73
CA GLY A 47 10.35 -2.64 11.80
C GLY A 47 8.94 -3.21 11.57
N GLU A 48 8.55 -4.16 12.44
CA GLU A 48 7.35 -4.98 12.30
C GLU A 48 6.05 -4.16 12.15
N GLN A 49 5.91 -3.05 12.88
CA GLN A 49 4.71 -2.22 12.80
C GLN A 49 4.57 -1.53 11.43
N ALA A 50 5.68 -1.17 10.78
CA ALA A 50 5.68 -0.66 9.43
C ALA A 50 5.31 -1.77 8.42
N GLU A 51 5.82 -2.99 8.60
CA GLU A 51 5.44 -4.14 7.79
C GLU A 51 3.93 -4.46 7.92
N ILE A 52 3.37 -4.40 9.15
CA ILE A 52 1.93 -4.59 9.39
C ILE A 52 1.11 -3.50 8.70
N ALA A 53 1.49 -2.24 8.82
CA ALA A 53 0.80 -1.16 8.11
C ALA A 53 0.86 -1.36 6.59
N ALA A 54 2.02 -1.80 6.09
CA ALA A 54 2.24 -2.05 4.66
C ALA A 54 1.44 -3.24 4.12
N ILE A 55 1.37 -4.36 4.86
CA ILE A 55 0.57 -5.51 4.43
C ILE A 55 -0.93 -5.15 4.35
N PHE A 56 -1.39 -4.22 5.19
CA PHE A 56 -2.77 -3.74 5.24
C PHE A 56 -3.07 -2.55 4.30
N HIS A 57 -2.08 -2.01 3.58
CA HIS A 57 -2.20 -0.70 2.93
C HIS A 57 -3.44 -0.52 2.04
N ASP A 58 -3.91 -1.57 1.39
CA ASP A 58 -5.10 -1.57 0.53
C ASP A 58 -6.34 -2.24 1.16
N LEU A 59 -6.20 -2.83 2.36
CA LEU A 59 -7.26 -3.66 2.95
C LEU A 59 -8.54 -2.86 3.22
N LEU A 60 -8.43 -1.67 3.79
CA LEU A 60 -9.59 -0.83 4.12
C LEU A 60 -10.21 -0.20 2.88
N GLU A 61 -9.42 0.07 1.83
CA GLU A 61 -9.88 0.62 0.56
C GLU A 61 -10.63 -0.43 -0.26
N ASP A 62 -10.05 -1.62 -0.40
CA ASP A 62 -10.56 -2.67 -1.28
C ASP A 62 -11.61 -3.57 -0.60
N LYS A 63 -11.58 -3.68 0.72
CA LYS A 63 -12.47 -4.56 1.52
C LYS A 63 -13.27 -3.82 2.59
N PRO A 64 -13.86 -2.64 2.31
CA PRO A 64 -14.51 -1.82 3.33
C PRO A 64 -15.75 -2.47 3.97
N LYS A 65 -16.36 -3.45 3.30
CA LYS A 65 -17.49 -4.23 3.84
C LYS A 65 -17.06 -5.31 4.83
N LEU A 66 -15.82 -5.76 4.75
CA LEU A 66 -15.26 -6.85 5.58
C LEU A 66 -14.37 -6.33 6.69
N TRP A 67 -13.64 -5.25 6.44
CA TRP A 67 -12.62 -4.71 7.34
C TRP A 67 -12.80 -3.21 7.54
N THR A 68 -12.72 -2.81 8.80
CA THR A 68 -12.69 -1.42 9.26
C THR A 68 -11.50 -1.22 10.18
N ALA A 69 -11.09 0.03 10.40
CA ALA A 69 -10.04 0.34 11.37
C ALA A 69 -10.37 -0.20 12.76
N GLN A 70 -11.62 -0.02 13.22
CA GLN A 70 -12.05 -0.54 14.53
C GLN A 70 -11.93 -2.05 14.61
N LYS A 71 -12.34 -2.78 13.57
CA LYS A 71 -12.23 -4.24 13.55
C LYS A 71 -10.77 -4.72 13.65
N LEU A 72 -9.82 -4.02 13.00
CA LEU A 72 -8.40 -4.34 13.13
C LEU A 72 -7.88 -4.07 14.55
N ILE A 73 -8.34 -2.99 15.20
CA ILE A 73 -8.01 -2.72 16.60
C ILE A 73 -8.60 -3.80 17.51
N ASP A 74 -9.83 -4.23 17.29
CA ASP A 74 -10.51 -5.29 18.05
C ASP A 74 -9.81 -6.66 17.85
N GLU A 75 -9.18 -6.87 16.69
CA GLU A 75 -8.30 -8.02 16.41
C GLU A 75 -6.95 -7.95 17.15
N GLY A 76 -6.67 -6.86 17.86
CA GLY A 76 -5.51 -6.69 18.72
C GLY A 76 -4.33 -5.98 18.09
N PHE A 77 -4.48 -5.33 16.95
CA PHE A 77 -3.39 -4.54 16.34
C PHE A 77 -3.21 -3.20 17.07
N ASP A 78 -1.97 -2.67 17.05
CA ASP A 78 -1.66 -1.36 17.64
C ASP A 78 -2.47 -0.26 16.96
N PRO A 79 -3.30 0.50 17.69
CA PRO A 79 -4.08 1.60 17.13
C PRO A 79 -3.24 2.61 16.32
N ARG A 80 -2.00 2.87 16.72
CA ARG A 80 -1.10 3.78 16.00
C ARG A 80 -0.69 3.23 14.63
N THR A 81 -0.53 1.90 14.52
CA THR A 81 -0.30 1.23 13.24
C THR A 81 -1.53 1.33 12.36
N ILE A 82 -2.73 1.16 12.93
CA ILE A 82 -3.98 1.25 12.20
C ILE A 82 -4.27 2.69 11.74
N GLU A 83 -3.85 3.72 12.47
CA GLU A 83 -3.91 5.12 12.02
C GLU A 83 -3.12 5.31 10.71
N ILE A 84 -1.96 4.66 10.56
CA ILE A 84 -1.19 4.68 9.30
C ILE A 84 -1.97 4.00 8.17
N VAL A 85 -2.62 2.86 8.44
CA VAL A 85 -3.46 2.17 7.45
C VAL A 85 -4.62 3.04 7.00
N VAL A 86 -5.28 3.76 7.94
CA VAL A 86 -6.34 4.74 7.62
C VAL A 86 -5.79 5.87 6.75
N LEU A 87 -4.60 6.37 7.07
CA LEU A 87 -3.94 7.42 6.28
C LEU A 87 -3.65 6.94 4.85
N MET A 88 -3.28 5.66 4.67
CA MET A 88 -3.04 5.03 3.37
C MET A 88 -4.31 4.83 2.54
N THR A 89 -5.50 4.88 3.13
CA THR A 89 -6.76 4.65 2.44
C THR A 89 -7.17 5.88 1.62
N HIS A 90 -7.26 5.73 0.29
CA HIS A 90 -7.70 6.79 -0.61
C HIS A 90 -9.22 6.86 -0.66
N LEU A 91 -9.79 7.91 -0.11
CA LEU A 91 -11.24 8.10 -0.08
C LEU A 91 -11.79 8.51 -1.46
N ARG A 92 -12.94 7.96 -1.80
CA ARG A 92 -13.64 8.27 -3.06
C ARG A 92 -13.93 9.79 -3.16
N GLY A 93 -13.62 10.37 -4.32
CA GLY A 93 -13.83 11.79 -4.60
C GLY A 93 -12.70 12.71 -4.16
N VAL A 94 -11.70 12.22 -3.44
CA VAL A 94 -10.49 12.98 -3.12
C VAL A 94 -9.55 12.94 -4.32
N PRO A 95 -9.08 14.09 -4.85
CA PRO A 95 -8.06 14.12 -5.90
C PRO A 95 -6.82 13.33 -5.49
N TYR A 96 -6.23 12.57 -6.41
CA TYR A 96 -5.15 11.65 -6.10
C TYR A 96 -3.93 12.34 -5.45
N MET A 97 -3.52 13.49 -5.96
CA MET A 97 -2.39 14.22 -5.38
C MET A 97 -2.70 14.86 -4.03
N ASP A 98 -3.97 15.17 -3.73
CA ASP A 98 -4.36 15.64 -2.39
C ASP A 98 -4.27 14.50 -1.37
N TYR A 99 -4.69 13.29 -1.78
CA TYR A 99 -4.45 12.09 -0.99
C TYR A 99 -2.93 11.86 -0.77
N VAL A 100 -2.11 11.93 -1.83
CA VAL A 100 -0.65 11.74 -1.72
C VAL A 100 -0.02 12.77 -0.78
N ARG A 101 -0.44 14.05 -0.84
CA ARG A 101 0.04 15.10 0.07
C ARG A 101 -0.26 14.81 1.54
N LYS A 102 -1.42 14.20 1.83
CA LYS A 102 -1.77 13.81 3.21
C LYS A 102 -0.80 12.81 3.81
N LEU A 103 -0.16 11.97 3.00
CA LEU A 103 0.80 10.96 3.47
C LEU A 103 2.09 11.59 4.03
N SER A 104 2.41 12.84 3.66
CA SER A 104 3.62 13.53 4.11
C SER A 104 3.70 13.79 5.62
N VAL A 105 2.61 13.58 6.35
CA VAL A 105 2.61 13.68 7.82
C VAL A 105 3.22 12.46 8.52
N SER A 106 3.58 11.41 7.78
CA SER A 106 4.10 10.15 8.35
C SER A 106 5.20 9.56 7.47
N VAL A 107 6.42 9.49 8.02
CA VAL A 107 7.58 8.86 7.37
C VAL A 107 7.27 7.42 6.95
N ILE A 108 6.55 6.67 7.78
CA ILE A 108 6.16 5.29 7.49
C ILE A 108 5.17 5.25 6.31
N ALA A 109 4.15 6.13 6.28
CA ALA A 109 3.20 6.19 5.18
C ALA A 109 3.88 6.58 3.86
N ILE A 110 4.83 7.52 3.89
CA ILE A 110 5.68 7.87 2.73
C ILE A 110 6.41 6.64 2.22
N ALA A 111 7.12 5.93 3.10
CA ALA A 111 7.91 4.74 2.72
C ALA A 111 7.04 3.63 2.12
N ILE A 112 5.88 3.34 2.72
CA ILE A 112 4.92 2.36 2.22
C ILE A 112 4.43 2.77 0.83
N LYS A 113 4.00 4.04 0.65
CA LYS A 113 3.49 4.49 -0.64
C LYS A 113 4.55 4.50 -1.72
N MET A 114 5.79 4.84 -1.40
CA MET A 114 6.91 4.75 -2.34
C MET A 114 7.19 3.29 -2.76
N ALA A 115 7.09 2.34 -1.83
CA ALA A 115 7.24 0.91 -2.14
C ALA A 115 6.10 0.41 -3.04
N ASP A 116 4.86 0.79 -2.73
CA ASP A 116 3.67 0.50 -3.55
C ASP A 116 3.79 1.06 -4.97
N LEU A 117 4.13 2.35 -5.10
CA LEU A 117 4.30 3.02 -6.39
C LEU A 117 5.40 2.38 -7.25
N ARG A 118 6.55 2.01 -6.64
CA ARG A 118 7.62 1.30 -7.36
C ARG A 118 7.13 -0.03 -7.90
N HIS A 119 6.45 -0.82 -7.08
CA HIS A 119 5.93 -2.12 -7.51
C HIS A 119 4.84 -1.98 -8.59
N ASN A 120 3.96 -0.98 -8.47
CA ASN A 120 2.92 -0.71 -9.46
C ASN A 120 3.43 -0.07 -10.75
N SER A 121 4.67 0.43 -10.77
CA SER A 121 5.33 1.02 -11.94
C SER A 121 6.37 0.09 -12.57
N ASP A 122 6.52 -1.15 -12.04
CA ASP A 122 7.45 -2.13 -12.60
C ASP A 122 7.01 -2.55 -14.00
N ILE A 123 7.89 -2.33 -14.98
CA ILE A 123 7.63 -2.66 -16.39
C ILE A 123 7.43 -4.17 -16.60
N HIS A 124 8.03 -5.02 -15.75
CA HIS A 124 7.86 -6.47 -15.81
C HIS A 124 6.46 -6.94 -15.39
N ARG A 125 5.68 -6.05 -14.79
CA ARG A 125 4.29 -6.28 -14.38
C ARG A 125 3.27 -5.63 -15.32
N MET A 126 3.73 -5.06 -16.44
CA MET A 126 2.84 -4.54 -17.48
C MET A 126 2.13 -5.69 -18.20
N LYS A 127 0.86 -5.47 -18.53
CA LYS A 127 0.09 -6.43 -19.32
C LYS A 127 0.42 -6.31 -20.80
N PRO A 128 0.23 -7.39 -21.58
CA PRO A 128 0.37 -7.31 -23.03
C PRO A 128 -0.46 -6.19 -23.67
N GLU A 129 -1.69 -5.95 -23.16
CA GLU A 129 -2.56 -4.86 -23.66
C GLU A 129 -2.08 -3.45 -23.29
N ASP A 130 -1.14 -3.32 -22.36
CA ASP A 130 -0.49 -2.03 -22.06
C ASP A 130 0.55 -1.61 -23.10
N ILE A 131 0.94 -2.53 -24.02
CA ILE A 131 1.90 -2.29 -25.10
C ILE A 131 1.17 -2.42 -26.45
N LEU A 132 1.30 -1.38 -27.27
CA LEU A 132 0.73 -1.37 -28.61
C LEU A 132 1.60 -2.15 -29.61
N ALA A 133 1.03 -2.49 -30.77
CA ALA A 133 1.73 -3.27 -31.80
C ALA A 133 3.01 -2.59 -32.33
N ASP A 134 3.11 -1.28 -32.24
CA ASP A 134 4.30 -0.50 -32.59
C ASP A 134 5.37 -0.41 -31.48
N GLY A 135 5.13 -1.10 -30.32
CA GLY A 135 6.01 -1.10 -29.16
C GLY A 135 5.84 0.09 -28.22
N THR A 136 4.90 1.00 -28.50
CA THR A 136 4.61 2.13 -27.59
C THR A 136 3.68 1.71 -26.44
N ILE A 137 3.71 2.48 -25.35
CA ILE A 137 2.82 2.26 -24.20
C ILE A 137 1.42 2.77 -24.52
N ALA A 138 0.40 1.96 -24.28
CA ALA A 138 -0.99 2.37 -24.48
C ALA A 138 -1.33 3.63 -23.65
N PRO A 139 -2.11 4.58 -24.17
CA PRO A 139 -2.36 5.88 -23.52
C PRO A 139 -2.87 5.78 -22.09
N LYS A 140 -3.73 4.80 -21.80
CA LYS A 140 -4.26 4.56 -20.44
C LYS A 140 -3.15 4.12 -19.48
N ALA A 141 -2.25 3.26 -19.93
CA ALA A 141 -1.11 2.81 -19.12
C ALA A 141 -0.10 3.94 -18.93
N ALA A 142 0.21 4.71 -19.99
CA ALA A 142 1.08 5.87 -19.90
C ALA A 142 0.57 6.92 -18.92
N LYS A 143 -0.73 7.24 -18.93
CA LYS A 143 -1.36 8.17 -17.99
C LYS A 143 -1.26 7.65 -16.54
N ARG A 144 -1.45 6.35 -16.33
CA ARG A 144 -1.30 5.71 -15.01
C ARG A 144 0.13 5.83 -14.49
N LEU A 145 1.12 5.47 -15.32
CA LEU A 145 2.54 5.53 -14.98
C LEU A 145 3.01 6.96 -14.70
N ALA A 146 2.56 7.93 -15.51
CA ALA A 146 2.86 9.35 -15.29
C ALA A 146 2.33 9.84 -13.93
N LYS A 147 1.10 9.46 -13.57
CA LYS A 147 0.51 9.75 -12.25
C LYS A 147 1.35 9.16 -11.11
N TYR A 148 1.80 7.93 -11.24
CA TYR A 148 2.63 7.27 -10.23
C TYR A 148 4.01 7.91 -10.12
N TYR A 149 4.61 8.29 -11.25
CA TYR A 149 5.89 8.99 -11.26
C TYR A 149 5.82 10.33 -10.51
N VAL A 150 4.79 11.15 -10.77
CA VAL A 150 4.61 12.45 -10.10
C VAL A 150 4.43 12.26 -8.59
N ALA A 151 3.62 11.29 -8.18
CA ALA A 151 3.43 10.99 -6.77
C ALA A 151 4.71 10.50 -6.10
N TYR A 152 5.45 9.61 -6.76
CA TYR A 152 6.73 9.11 -6.25
C TYR A 152 7.77 10.22 -6.12
N ALA A 153 7.92 11.07 -7.14
CA ALA A 153 8.86 12.19 -7.12
C ALA A 153 8.57 13.16 -5.96
N TYR A 154 7.29 13.49 -5.75
CA TYR A 154 6.86 14.33 -4.63
C TYR A 154 7.23 13.71 -3.27
N LEU A 155 6.88 12.44 -3.04
CA LEU A 155 7.16 11.77 -1.77
C LEU A 155 8.66 11.60 -1.53
N LYS A 156 9.44 11.34 -2.60
CA LYS A 156 10.89 11.24 -2.52
C LYS A 156 11.53 12.57 -2.08
N GLU A 157 11.09 13.68 -2.64
CA GLU A 157 11.55 15.02 -2.26
C GLU A 157 11.29 15.30 -0.77
N ILE A 158 10.10 14.95 -0.27
CA ILE A 158 9.78 15.09 1.17
C ILE A 158 10.72 14.22 2.02
N ALA A 159 10.89 12.94 1.65
CA ALA A 159 11.71 12.00 2.41
C ALA A 159 13.21 12.39 2.45
N GLU A 160 13.70 13.10 1.45
CA GLU A 160 15.09 13.54 1.38
C GLU A 160 15.34 14.86 2.16
N ASN A 161 14.28 15.58 2.53
CA ASN A 161 14.35 16.85 3.26
C ASN A 161 14.02 16.71 4.77
N GLU A 162 13.65 15.53 5.25
CA GLU A 162 13.45 15.19 6.67
C GLU A 162 14.71 14.57 7.28
#